data_e6accd915273d85f880afc5e5843cfa9
#
_entry.id   e6accd915273d85f880afc5e5843cfa9
#
_cell.length_a   1.000
_cell.length_b   1.000
_cell.length_c   1.000
_cell.angle_alpha   90.00
_cell.angle_beta   90.00
_cell.angle_gamma   90.00
#
_symmetry.space_group_name_H-M   'P 1'
#
loop_
_entity.id
_entity.type
_entity.pdbx_description
1 polymer ?
#
loop_
_entity_poly.entity_id
_entity_poly.type
_entity_poly.pdbx_seq_one_letter_code
_entity_poly.pdbx_strand_id
1 'polypeptide(L)'
;MMPFFIDENNILESFENAIKQFSPESCNYEEQRQKKIDDYKKGNIPYSHLIEIPDVIGGYYKGLFTSFEYKVPFAYLSFDIVSQINDNSRFVLELPSLLLLFEFSNKSGYNPKIKPIVSNVLYEYIKYKKTFLIYHVSFPFYEAIRSGYIYRYSEDVSEDIQLRMHALVAWIEANCQIVSNEEALAIEETRANDSELSRLFQHTISFLMRKDANYVLISDETYYSRITQSLPAISSEIFVKLFNEDSYKAFLNFMFECHICGASLTEQIIVDEYKKLEAGGENRFTEVIDSIKSNPISFQAVLSASISLASEKEDTGILTNAFTDLFESSFVILDHEFFKSQEWQNLIITLSFPIKGYDVVKKCVENAKRKLLS
;
A
#
# COMPACT_ATOMS: atom_id res chain seq x y z
N MET A 1 20.42 43.53 -9.55
CA MET A 1 19.80 42.73 -8.45
C MET A 1 18.55 43.47 -8.04
N MET A 2 17.37 42.94 -8.32
CA MET A 2 16.13 43.51 -7.82
C MET A 2 16.00 43.17 -6.33
N PRO A 3 15.63 44.12 -5.47
CA PRO A 3 15.40 43.84 -4.07
C PRO A 3 14.19 42.89 -3.92
N PHE A 4 14.38 41.87 -3.12
CA PHE A 4 13.34 40.90 -2.80
C PHE A 4 12.50 41.45 -1.64
N PHE A 5 11.22 41.63 -1.87
CA PHE A 5 10.27 42.04 -0.83
C PHE A 5 9.57 40.82 -0.25
N ILE A 6 9.75 40.55 1.03
CA ILE A 6 8.96 39.58 1.78
C ILE A 6 7.73 40.32 2.31
N ASP A 7 6.55 39.91 1.89
CA ASP A 7 5.30 40.33 2.51
C ASP A 7 5.17 39.61 3.85
N GLU A 8 5.26 40.35 4.95
CA GLU A 8 5.18 39.82 6.31
C GLU A 8 3.83 39.15 6.59
N ASN A 9 2.78 39.48 5.82
CA ASN A 9 1.47 38.86 5.94
C ASN A 9 1.32 37.57 5.10
N ASN A 10 2.25 37.31 4.19
CA ASN A 10 2.20 36.14 3.31
C ASN A 10 3.62 35.60 2.99
N ILE A 11 4.35 35.26 4.05
CA ILE A 11 5.75 34.84 3.99
C ILE A 11 5.91 33.61 3.08
N LEU A 12 5.00 32.64 3.14
CA LEU A 12 5.06 31.42 2.35
C LEU A 12 4.93 31.71 0.84
N GLU A 13 3.94 32.52 0.44
CA GLU A 13 3.74 32.87 -0.97
C GLU A 13 4.88 33.73 -1.51
N SER A 14 5.40 34.63 -0.69
CA SER A 14 6.58 35.43 -1.03
C SER A 14 7.81 34.55 -1.24
N PHE A 15 7.97 33.52 -0.41
CA PHE A 15 9.06 32.54 -0.52
C PHE A 15 8.91 31.65 -1.75
N GLU A 16 7.69 31.16 -2.04
CA GLU A 16 7.38 30.41 -3.25
C GLU A 16 7.63 31.22 -4.53
N ASN A 17 7.22 32.48 -4.55
CA ASN A 17 7.46 33.38 -5.67
C ASN A 17 8.96 33.67 -5.85
N ALA A 18 9.73 33.76 -4.75
CA ALA A 18 11.18 33.89 -4.83
C ALA A 18 11.83 32.64 -5.42
N ILE A 19 11.44 31.46 -4.98
CA ILE A 19 11.95 30.20 -5.52
C ILE A 19 11.63 30.10 -7.02
N LYS A 20 10.40 30.44 -7.44
CA LYS A 20 10.00 30.50 -8.86
C LYS A 20 10.87 31.44 -9.69
N GLN A 21 11.25 32.57 -9.11
CA GLN A 21 12.04 33.56 -9.80
C GLN A 21 13.55 33.23 -9.86
N PHE A 22 14.09 32.61 -8.81
CA PHE A 22 15.53 32.34 -8.70
C PHE A 22 15.94 30.93 -9.10
N SER A 23 14.99 30.01 -9.12
CA SER A 23 15.19 28.62 -9.54
C SER A 23 13.96 28.08 -10.29
N PRO A 24 13.75 28.54 -11.55
CA PRO A 24 12.65 28.04 -12.37
C PRO A 24 12.70 26.53 -12.61
N GLU A 25 13.89 25.93 -12.51
CA GLU A 25 14.09 24.48 -12.58
C GLU A 25 13.42 23.73 -11.40
N SER A 26 13.37 24.37 -10.21
CA SER A 26 12.72 23.79 -9.02
C SER A 26 11.20 23.69 -9.19
N CYS A 27 10.58 24.62 -9.90
CA CYS A 27 9.14 24.57 -10.19
C CYS A 27 8.81 23.46 -11.19
N ASN A 28 9.63 23.31 -12.23
CA ASN A 28 9.50 22.19 -13.17
C ASN A 28 9.69 20.84 -12.49
N TYR A 29 10.56 20.79 -11.48
CA TYR A 29 10.79 19.57 -10.70
C TYR A 29 9.57 19.19 -9.85
N GLU A 30 8.95 20.14 -9.14
CA GLU A 30 7.76 19.88 -8.33
C GLU A 30 6.57 19.45 -9.19
N GLU A 31 6.34 20.11 -10.34
CA GLU A 31 5.30 19.70 -11.30
C GLU A 31 5.57 18.29 -11.86
N GLN A 32 6.81 17.98 -12.19
CA GLN A 32 7.21 16.66 -12.68
C GLN A 32 7.05 15.60 -11.59
N ARG A 33 7.42 15.92 -10.34
CA ARG A 33 7.24 15.05 -9.18
C ARG A 33 5.77 14.78 -8.92
N GLN A 34 4.94 15.82 -8.91
CA GLN A 34 3.49 15.67 -8.72
C GLN A 34 2.87 14.80 -9.83
N LYS A 35 3.28 15.00 -11.08
CA LYS A 35 2.85 14.16 -12.20
C LYS A 35 3.24 12.70 -12.00
N LYS A 36 4.46 12.42 -11.55
CA LYS A 36 4.90 11.05 -11.23
C LYS A 36 4.04 10.44 -10.11
N ILE A 37 3.73 11.19 -9.05
CA ILE A 37 2.85 10.75 -7.96
C ILE A 37 1.46 10.41 -8.50
N ASP A 38 0.90 11.26 -9.36
CA ASP A 38 -0.40 11.02 -9.97
C ASP A 38 -0.40 9.79 -10.90
N ASP A 39 0.67 9.61 -11.67
CA ASP A 39 0.86 8.43 -12.52
C ASP A 39 1.02 7.15 -11.68
N TYR A 40 1.74 7.22 -10.57
CA TYR A 40 1.86 6.12 -9.62
C TYR A 40 0.49 5.77 -9.00
N LYS A 41 -0.24 6.78 -8.50
CA LYS A 41 -1.59 6.58 -7.92
C LYS A 41 -2.58 5.94 -8.91
N LYS A 42 -2.40 6.22 -10.20
CA LYS A 42 -3.16 5.59 -11.30
C LYS A 42 -2.62 4.21 -11.68
N GLY A 43 -1.50 3.78 -11.14
CA GLY A 43 -0.83 2.52 -11.49
C GLY A 43 -0.20 2.53 -12.89
N ASN A 44 0.18 3.69 -13.41
CA ASN A 44 0.86 3.81 -14.71
C ASN A 44 2.36 3.58 -14.60
N ILE A 45 2.94 3.82 -13.43
CA ILE A 45 4.36 3.59 -13.13
C ILE A 45 4.52 2.89 -11.77
N PRO A 46 5.59 2.13 -11.55
CA PRO A 46 5.90 1.54 -10.25
C PRO A 46 6.45 2.59 -9.27
N TYR A 47 6.37 2.30 -7.96
CA TYR A 47 6.89 3.16 -6.90
C TYR A 47 8.39 3.47 -7.06
N SER A 48 9.13 2.55 -7.65
CA SER A 48 10.55 2.74 -7.97
C SER A 48 10.86 4.02 -8.75
N HIS A 49 9.91 4.52 -9.55
CA HIS A 49 10.06 5.78 -10.28
C HIS A 49 9.91 7.03 -9.40
N LEU A 50 9.41 6.87 -8.16
CA LEU A 50 9.33 7.91 -7.14
C LEU A 50 10.56 7.91 -6.23
N ILE A 51 11.37 6.85 -6.28
CA ILE A 51 12.59 6.74 -5.48
C ILE A 51 13.68 7.60 -6.12
N GLU A 52 14.03 8.69 -5.45
CA GLU A 52 15.03 9.66 -5.91
C GLU A 52 16.41 9.45 -5.28
N ILE A 53 16.51 8.47 -4.39
CA ILE A 53 17.75 8.14 -3.69
C ILE A 53 18.42 6.91 -4.36
N PRO A 54 19.76 6.85 -4.35
CA PRO A 54 20.48 5.70 -4.90
C PRO A 54 20.20 4.37 -4.19
N ASP A 55 19.74 4.45 -2.93
CA ASP A 55 19.39 3.26 -2.15
C ASP A 55 17.94 2.84 -2.39
N VAL A 56 17.79 1.86 -3.27
CA VAL A 56 16.48 1.28 -3.66
C VAL A 56 15.75 0.68 -2.47
N ILE A 57 16.45 -0.05 -1.60
CA ILE A 57 15.83 -0.71 -0.44
C ILE A 57 15.34 0.35 0.54
N GLY A 58 16.18 1.33 0.87
CA GLY A 58 15.80 2.45 1.72
C GLY A 58 14.63 3.26 1.15
N GLY A 59 14.60 3.44 -0.19
CA GLY A 59 13.50 4.10 -0.88
C GLY A 59 12.18 3.34 -0.74
N TYR A 60 12.18 2.02 -0.88
CA TYR A 60 10.99 1.21 -0.63
C TYR A 60 10.58 1.19 0.84
N TYR A 61 11.52 1.12 1.78
CA TYR A 61 11.20 1.25 3.21
C TYR A 61 10.51 2.58 3.52
N LYS A 62 11.02 3.67 2.95
CA LYS A 62 10.37 4.98 3.08
C LYS A 62 8.94 4.94 2.53
N GLY A 63 8.73 4.38 1.34
CA GLY A 63 7.40 4.28 0.73
C GLY A 63 6.44 3.42 1.54
N LEU A 64 6.86 2.22 1.93
CA LEU A 64 6.01 1.24 2.59
C LEU A 64 5.64 1.63 4.03
N PHE A 65 6.56 2.28 4.78
CA PHE A 65 6.40 2.40 6.23
C PHE A 65 6.38 3.84 6.74
N THR A 66 6.56 4.85 5.88
CA THR A 66 6.57 6.26 6.29
C THR A 66 5.79 7.20 5.38
N SER A 67 5.20 6.70 4.29
CA SER A 67 4.54 7.52 3.28
C SER A 67 3.13 7.02 2.97
N PHE A 68 2.15 7.92 3.05
CA PHE A 68 0.77 7.67 2.58
C PHE A 68 0.66 7.48 1.06
N GLU A 69 1.74 7.69 0.33
CA GLU A 69 1.75 7.60 -1.13
C GLU A 69 1.81 6.16 -1.63
N TYR A 70 2.25 5.20 -0.78
CA TYR A 70 2.34 3.81 -1.20
C TYR A 70 0.97 3.14 -1.22
N LYS A 71 0.61 2.59 -2.39
CA LYS A 71 -0.65 1.88 -2.61
C LYS A 71 -0.40 0.43 -2.98
N VAL A 72 -1.05 -0.46 -2.25
CA VAL A 72 -1.13 -1.87 -2.65
C VAL A 72 -2.31 -2.09 -3.60
N PRO A 73 -2.26 -3.12 -4.49
CA PRO A 73 -3.39 -3.49 -5.32
C PRO A 73 -4.54 -4.01 -4.45
N PHE A 74 -5.77 -3.84 -4.93
CA PHE A 74 -6.93 -4.45 -4.28
C PHE A 74 -6.79 -5.96 -4.24
N ALA A 75 -7.12 -6.55 -3.10
CA ALA A 75 -7.15 -7.99 -2.98
C ALA A 75 -8.06 -8.64 -4.03
N TYR A 76 -9.22 -8.02 -4.32
CA TYR A 76 -10.17 -8.59 -5.27
C TYR A 76 -9.67 -8.66 -6.72
N LEU A 77 -8.73 -7.79 -7.14
CA LEU A 77 -8.13 -7.88 -8.49
C LEU A 77 -7.38 -9.20 -8.71
N SER A 78 -7.06 -9.88 -7.62
CA SER A 78 -6.38 -11.18 -7.65
C SER A 78 -7.33 -12.37 -7.64
N PHE A 79 -8.66 -12.19 -7.48
CA PHE A 79 -9.59 -13.32 -7.33
C PHE A 79 -9.67 -14.22 -8.55
N ASP A 80 -9.66 -13.66 -9.77
CA ASP A 80 -9.68 -14.47 -10.99
C ASP A 80 -8.44 -15.36 -11.09
N ILE A 81 -7.33 -14.91 -10.54
CA ILE A 81 -6.06 -15.63 -10.51
C ILE A 81 -6.06 -16.68 -9.41
N VAL A 82 -6.71 -16.40 -8.28
CA VAL A 82 -6.85 -17.37 -7.17
C VAL A 82 -7.46 -18.68 -7.65
N SER A 83 -8.43 -18.64 -8.56
CA SER A 83 -9.03 -19.83 -9.15
C SER A 83 -8.07 -20.70 -9.99
N GLN A 84 -6.95 -20.13 -10.42
CA GLN A 84 -5.90 -20.80 -11.21
C GLN A 84 -4.77 -21.35 -10.31
N ILE A 85 -4.75 -20.99 -9.03
CA ILE A 85 -3.78 -21.49 -8.07
C ILE A 85 -4.11 -22.95 -7.73
N ASN A 86 -3.10 -23.80 -7.80
CA ASN A 86 -3.17 -25.22 -7.48
C ASN A 86 -1.89 -25.68 -6.75
N ASP A 87 -1.84 -26.96 -6.37
CA ASP A 87 -0.73 -27.53 -5.59
C ASP A 87 0.65 -27.44 -6.28
N ASN A 88 0.68 -27.22 -7.60
CA ASN A 88 1.90 -27.05 -8.38
C ASN A 88 2.30 -25.58 -8.53
N SER A 89 1.52 -24.65 -7.99
CA SER A 89 1.82 -23.23 -8.09
C SER A 89 3.03 -22.86 -7.23
N ARG A 90 3.93 -22.06 -7.80
CA ARG A 90 5.14 -21.55 -7.15
C ARG A 90 5.08 -20.04 -7.09
N PHE A 91 5.30 -19.48 -5.91
CA PHE A 91 5.10 -18.06 -5.64
C PHE A 91 6.43 -17.32 -5.67
N VAL A 92 6.54 -16.29 -6.49
CA VAL A 92 7.76 -15.47 -6.65
C VAL A 92 7.54 -14.12 -5.99
N LEU A 93 8.42 -13.75 -5.06
CA LEU A 93 8.35 -12.47 -4.34
C LEU A 93 9.05 -11.36 -5.13
N GLU A 94 8.35 -10.26 -5.27
CA GLU A 94 8.92 -8.97 -5.63
C GLU A 94 9.51 -8.27 -4.39
N LEU A 95 10.42 -7.29 -4.59
CA LEU A 95 11.10 -6.60 -3.49
C LEU A 95 10.15 -5.93 -2.49
N PRO A 96 9.16 -5.11 -2.89
CA PRO A 96 8.23 -4.50 -1.93
C PRO A 96 7.48 -5.52 -1.08
N SER A 97 6.95 -6.57 -1.71
CA SER A 97 6.22 -7.63 -1.00
C SER A 97 7.13 -8.45 -0.08
N LEU A 98 8.38 -8.64 -0.48
CA LEU A 98 9.40 -9.26 0.37
C LEU A 98 9.63 -8.44 1.66
N LEU A 99 9.81 -7.13 1.52
CA LEU A 99 10.01 -6.22 2.65
C LEU A 99 8.79 -6.19 3.56
N LEU A 100 7.59 -6.15 2.99
CA LEU A 100 6.34 -6.14 3.74
C LEU A 100 6.15 -7.41 4.58
N LEU A 101 6.36 -8.58 3.98
CA LEU A 101 6.24 -9.86 4.69
C LEU A 101 7.34 -10.04 5.74
N PHE A 102 8.56 -9.57 5.47
CA PHE A 102 9.64 -9.57 6.44
C PHE A 102 9.32 -8.72 7.67
N GLU A 103 8.86 -7.48 7.47
CA GLU A 103 8.53 -6.59 8.59
C GLU A 103 7.31 -7.10 9.37
N PHE A 104 6.33 -7.68 8.70
CA PHE A 104 5.23 -8.36 9.39
C PHE A 104 5.73 -9.53 10.23
N SER A 105 6.68 -10.32 9.70
CA SER A 105 7.31 -11.41 10.44
C SER A 105 8.04 -10.92 11.69
N ASN A 106 8.82 -9.85 11.57
CA ASN A 106 9.53 -9.26 12.71
C ASN A 106 8.57 -8.80 13.81
N LYS A 107 7.42 -8.24 13.43
CA LYS A 107 6.45 -7.71 14.40
C LYS A 107 5.59 -8.79 15.03
N SER A 108 5.20 -9.80 14.28
CA SER A 108 4.17 -10.79 14.67
C SER A 108 4.71 -12.20 14.93
N GLY A 109 5.97 -12.48 14.56
CA GLY A 109 6.50 -13.85 14.52
C GLY A 109 5.93 -14.68 13.37
N TYR A 110 5.31 -14.05 12.36
CA TYR A 110 4.77 -14.71 11.18
C TYR A 110 5.85 -15.46 10.41
N ASN A 111 5.53 -16.71 10.03
CA ASN A 111 6.35 -17.50 9.12
C ASN A 111 5.45 -18.08 8.02
N PRO A 112 5.79 -17.90 6.74
CA PRO A 112 4.98 -18.40 5.65
C PRO A 112 4.95 -19.94 5.67
N LYS A 113 3.75 -20.53 5.63
CA LYS A 113 3.57 -21.99 5.53
C LYS A 113 4.09 -22.55 4.21
N ILE A 114 4.02 -21.75 3.14
CA ILE A 114 4.61 -22.04 1.84
C ILE A 114 5.79 -21.11 1.65
N LYS A 115 6.98 -21.65 1.39
CA LYS A 115 8.19 -20.85 1.14
C LYS A 115 8.12 -20.24 -0.26
N PRO A 116 7.96 -18.92 -0.38
CA PRO A 116 8.00 -18.27 -1.68
C PRO A 116 9.41 -18.26 -2.25
N ILE A 117 9.51 -18.03 -3.55
CA ILE A 117 10.78 -17.92 -4.28
C ILE A 117 11.26 -16.47 -4.25
N VAL A 118 12.54 -16.30 -3.96
CA VAL A 118 13.27 -15.06 -4.17
C VAL A 118 14.31 -15.34 -5.27
N SER A 119 14.38 -14.46 -6.28
CA SER A 119 15.41 -14.62 -7.31
C SER A 119 16.79 -14.49 -6.69
N ASN A 120 17.74 -15.31 -7.16
CA ASN A 120 19.12 -15.24 -6.66
C ASN A 120 19.72 -13.83 -6.85
N VAL A 121 19.37 -13.13 -7.94
CA VAL A 121 19.84 -11.76 -8.18
C VAL A 121 19.32 -10.79 -7.14
N LEU A 122 18.04 -10.88 -6.76
CA LEU A 122 17.49 -10.06 -5.68
C LEU A 122 18.12 -10.39 -4.32
N TYR A 123 18.32 -11.68 -4.03
CA TYR A 123 18.99 -12.11 -2.81
C TYR A 123 20.44 -11.59 -2.72
N GLU A 124 21.24 -11.76 -3.77
CA GLU A 124 22.63 -11.28 -3.81
C GLU A 124 22.69 -9.74 -3.74
N TYR A 125 21.74 -9.05 -4.37
CA TYR A 125 21.63 -7.59 -4.24
C TYR A 125 21.41 -7.17 -2.78
N ILE A 126 20.45 -7.79 -2.07
CA ILE A 126 20.17 -7.49 -0.66
C ILE A 126 21.40 -7.82 0.20
N LYS A 127 22.02 -8.96 -0.05
CA LYS A 127 23.22 -9.41 0.65
C LYS A 127 24.42 -8.49 0.43
N TYR A 128 24.57 -7.98 -0.80
CA TYR A 128 25.60 -6.99 -1.12
C TYR A 128 25.32 -5.66 -0.40
N LYS A 129 24.10 -5.16 -0.42
CA LYS A 129 23.69 -3.94 0.30
C LYS A 129 23.90 -4.03 1.80
N LYS A 130 23.67 -5.20 2.39
CA LYS A 130 24.01 -5.49 3.79
C LYS A 130 25.44 -5.09 4.16
N THR A 131 26.39 -5.25 3.22
CA THR A 131 27.82 -4.97 3.44
C THR A 131 28.17 -3.49 3.21
N PHE A 132 27.36 -2.75 2.45
CA PHE A 132 27.64 -1.39 1.99
C PHE A 132 26.72 -0.32 2.57
N LEU A 133 25.80 -0.66 3.48
CA LEU A 133 24.91 0.32 4.12
C LEU A 133 25.62 1.25 5.12
N ILE A 134 26.76 1.81 4.69
CA ILE A 134 27.36 3.00 5.26
C ILE A 134 27.01 4.13 4.29
N TYR A 135 25.75 4.57 4.18
CA TYR A 135 25.51 5.60 3.20
C TYR A 135 24.50 6.64 3.58
N HIS A 136 25.01 7.77 3.58
CA HIS A 136 24.47 9.08 3.19
C HIS A 136 23.11 8.97 2.50
N VAL A 137 22.03 8.89 3.26
CA VAL A 137 20.74 9.34 2.78
C VAL A 137 20.83 10.86 2.71
N SER A 138 21.36 11.36 1.62
CA SER A 138 21.20 12.77 1.31
C SER A 138 19.74 12.96 0.90
N PHE A 139 18.91 13.38 1.86
CA PHE A 139 17.64 13.98 1.49
C PHE A 139 17.92 15.19 0.59
N PRO A 140 17.11 15.38 -0.48
CA PRO A 140 17.16 16.64 -1.19
C PRO A 140 17.04 17.76 -0.17
N PHE A 141 17.92 18.75 -0.27
CA PHE A 141 17.97 19.92 0.63
C PHE A 141 16.61 20.60 0.79
N TYR A 142 15.76 20.47 -0.22
CA TYR A 142 14.39 20.97 -0.28
C TYR A 142 13.42 20.28 0.69
N GLU A 143 13.46 18.96 0.84
CA GLU A 143 12.63 18.26 1.85
C GLU A 143 13.08 18.59 3.28
N ALA A 144 14.36 18.80 3.49
CA ALA A 144 14.89 19.22 4.78
C ALA A 144 14.41 20.64 5.17
N ILE A 145 14.29 21.55 4.22
CA ILE A 145 13.75 22.91 4.44
C ILE A 145 12.24 22.84 4.67
N ARG A 146 11.49 22.08 3.88
CA ARG A 146 10.03 21.98 3.97
C ARG A 146 9.57 21.30 5.25
N SER A 147 10.30 20.32 5.75
CA SER A 147 9.97 19.59 6.98
C SER A 147 10.49 20.27 8.25
N GLY A 148 11.33 21.30 8.14
CA GLY A 148 11.97 21.95 9.28
C GLY A 148 12.97 21.06 10.05
N TYR A 149 13.29 19.87 9.53
CA TYR A 149 14.16 18.92 10.17
C TYR A 149 15.43 18.69 9.35
N ILE A 150 16.57 19.06 9.91
CA ILE A 150 17.87 18.62 9.43
C ILE A 150 18.16 17.29 10.13
N TYR A 151 17.94 16.18 9.45
CA TYR A 151 18.33 14.88 9.98
C TYR A 151 19.86 14.76 9.87
N ARG A 152 20.56 14.83 11.00
CA ARG A 152 21.89 14.24 11.13
C ARG A 152 21.67 12.76 11.42
N TYR A 153 22.08 11.87 10.52
CA TYR A 153 22.19 10.46 10.84
C TYR A 153 23.26 10.31 11.92
N SER A 154 22.84 9.81 13.08
CA SER A 154 23.78 9.35 14.10
C SER A 154 24.36 8.00 13.68
N GLU A 155 25.51 7.63 14.20
CA GLU A 155 26.10 6.30 14.02
C GLU A 155 25.11 5.19 14.45
N ASP A 156 24.26 5.44 15.45
CA ASP A 156 23.22 4.56 15.95
C ASP A 156 22.19 4.16 14.89
N VAL A 157 21.75 5.10 14.03
CA VAL A 157 20.79 4.80 12.94
C VAL A 157 21.42 3.90 11.89
N SER A 158 22.72 4.04 11.63
CA SER A 158 23.48 3.18 10.73
C SER A 158 23.55 1.75 11.24
N GLU A 159 23.73 1.58 12.54
CA GLU A 159 23.80 0.26 13.19
C GLU A 159 22.43 -0.47 13.15
N ASP A 160 21.34 0.21 13.45
CA ASP A 160 19.98 -0.32 13.36
C ASP A 160 19.62 -0.78 11.93
N ILE A 161 20.00 0.00 10.93
CA ILE A 161 19.78 -0.37 9.53
C ILE A 161 20.59 -1.61 9.16
N GLN A 162 21.85 -1.69 9.59
CA GLN A 162 22.69 -2.86 9.36
C GLN A 162 22.11 -4.12 10.00
N LEU A 163 21.69 -4.04 11.27
CA LEU A 163 21.05 -5.13 11.98
C LEU A 163 19.78 -5.59 11.27
N ARG A 164 18.95 -4.65 10.78
CA ARG A 164 17.74 -4.96 10.02
C ARG A 164 18.05 -5.67 8.71
N MET A 165 19.08 -5.25 7.98
CA MET A 165 19.51 -5.91 6.74
C MET A 165 20.08 -7.31 7.00
N HIS A 166 20.79 -7.52 8.11
CA HIS A 166 21.23 -8.84 8.54
C HIS A 166 20.03 -9.75 8.84
N ALA A 167 19.04 -9.22 9.55
CA ALA A 167 17.82 -9.95 9.85
C ALA A 167 17.02 -10.29 8.59
N LEU A 168 16.95 -9.38 7.60
CA LEU A 168 16.29 -9.63 6.32
C LEU A 168 16.95 -10.78 5.55
N VAL A 169 18.29 -10.78 5.45
CA VAL A 169 19.02 -11.88 4.81
C VAL A 169 18.74 -13.20 5.50
N ALA A 170 18.85 -13.24 6.84
CA ALA A 170 18.56 -14.43 7.63
C ALA A 170 17.11 -14.91 7.45
N TRP A 171 16.17 -13.98 7.39
CA TRP A 171 14.76 -14.31 7.15
C TRP A 171 14.53 -14.92 5.77
N ILE A 172 15.17 -14.38 4.71
CA ILE A 172 15.09 -14.93 3.36
C ILE A 172 15.63 -16.37 3.36
N GLU A 173 16.80 -16.60 3.94
CA GLU A 173 17.42 -17.93 4.01
C GLU A 173 16.55 -18.95 4.75
N ALA A 174 15.84 -18.52 5.78
CA ALA A 174 14.95 -19.39 6.56
C ALA A 174 13.60 -19.64 5.90
N ASN A 175 13.00 -18.62 5.29
CA ASN A 175 11.59 -18.59 4.89
C ASN A 175 11.34 -18.61 3.39
N CYS A 176 12.37 -18.45 2.55
CA CYS A 176 12.23 -18.42 1.11
C CYS A 176 13.05 -19.54 0.44
N GLN A 177 12.74 -19.78 -0.84
CA GLN A 177 13.57 -20.57 -1.74
C GLN A 177 14.36 -19.61 -2.62
N ILE A 178 15.69 -19.66 -2.56
CA ILE A 178 16.57 -18.84 -3.41
C ILE A 178 16.80 -19.63 -4.71
N VAL A 179 16.34 -19.08 -5.83
CA VAL A 179 16.39 -19.77 -7.14
C VAL A 179 17.03 -18.89 -8.18
N SER A 180 17.99 -19.46 -8.92
CA SER A 180 18.57 -18.82 -10.11
C SER A 180 17.64 -18.99 -11.31
N ASN A 181 17.57 -17.95 -12.15
CA ASN A 181 16.88 -18.00 -13.41
C ASN A 181 17.86 -17.75 -14.56
N GLU A 182 18.30 -18.81 -15.22
CA GLU A 182 19.30 -18.76 -16.29
C GLU A 182 18.81 -17.97 -17.51
N GLU A 183 17.51 -18.02 -17.81
CA GLU A 183 16.92 -17.24 -18.90
C GLU A 183 17.02 -15.73 -18.64
N ALA A 184 16.84 -15.31 -17.38
CA ALA A 184 17.00 -13.92 -16.98
C ALA A 184 18.47 -13.48 -17.05
N LEU A 185 19.41 -14.35 -16.67
CA LEU A 185 20.85 -14.08 -16.79
C LEU A 185 21.26 -13.87 -18.26
N ALA A 186 20.73 -14.65 -19.18
CA ALA A 186 20.99 -14.49 -20.61
C ALA A 186 20.45 -13.15 -21.16
N ILE A 187 19.31 -12.68 -20.66
CA ILE A 187 18.77 -11.36 -21.02
C ILE A 187 19.65 -10.23 -20.45
N GLU A 188 20.21 -10.41 -19.26
CA GLU A 188 21.08 -9.45 -18.61
C GLU A 188 22.36 -9.17 -19.40
N GLU A 189 22.99 -10.20 -19.97
CA GLU A 189 24.19 -10.07 -20.80
C GLU A 189 23.95 -9.16 -22.02
N THR A 190 22.72 -9.09 -22.52
CA THR A 190 22.35 -8.26 -23.68
C THR A 190 21.96 -6.82 -23.31
N ARG A 191 21.72 -6.51 -22.02
CA ARG A 191 21.18 -5.23 -21.52
C ARG A 191 22.05 -4.59 -20.43
N ALA A 192 23.35 -4.57 -20.62
CA ALA A 192 24.34 -4.09 -19.64
C ALA A 192 24.14 -2.64 -19.17
N ASN A 193 23.30 -1.84 -19.86
CA ASN A 193 23.03 -0.43 -19.54
C ASN A 193 21.71 -0.20 -18.78
N ASP A 194 20.97 -1.24 -18.42
CA ASP A 194 19.73 -1.09 -17.68
C ASP A 194 20.01 -0.67 -16.23
N SER A 195 19.09 0.11 -15.64
CA SER A 195 19.18 0.48 -14.23
C SER A 195 19.13 -0.76 -13.33
N GLU A 196 19.77 -0.71 -12.17
CA GLU A 196 19.79 -1.79 -11.18
C GLU A 196 18.37 -2.26 -10.84
N LEU A 197 17.42 -1.33 -10.67
CA LEU A 197 15.99 -1.62 -10.45
C LEU A 197 15.35 -2.39 -11.60
N SER A 198 15.61 -1.96 -12.83
CA SER A 198 15.09 -2.63 -14.03
C SER A 198 15.58 -4.08 -14.08
N ARG A 199 16.83 -4.32 -13.74
CA ARG A 199 17.42 -5.67 -13.67
C ARG A 199 16.76 -6.53 -12.62
N LEU A 200 16.60 -6.04 -11.37
CA LEU A 200 15.93 -6.77 -10.30
C LEU A 200 14.50 -7.16 -10.69
N PHE A 201 13.77 -6.24 -11.29
CA PHE A 201 12.43 -6.49 -11.78
C PHE A 201 12.39 -7.53 -12.89
N GLN A 202 13.25 -7.39 -13.91
CA GLN A 202 13.32 -8.34 -15.03
C GLN A 202 13.61 -9.76 -14.56
N HIS A 203 14.53 -9.93 -13.61
CA HIS A 203 14.84 -11.24 -13.03
C HIS A 203 13.63 -11.85 -12.29
N THR A 204 12.86 -11.04 -11.58
CA THR A 204 11.67 -11.50 -10.88
C THR A 204 10.56 -11.90 -11.87
N ILE A 205 10.26 -11.04 -12.85
CA ILE A 205 9.20 -11.28 -13.85
C ILE A 205 9.53 -12.43 -14.80
N SER A 206 10.80 -12.65 -15.11
CA SER A 206 11.20 -13.72 -16.04
C SER A 206 10.82 -15.11 -15.55
N PHE A 207 10.62 -15.31 -14.24
CA PHE A 207 10.05 -16.56 -13.74
C PHE A 207 8.65 -16.83 -14.30
N LEU A 208 7.82 -15.80 -14.45
CA LEU A 208 6.47 -15.92 -14.97
C LEU A 208 6.43 -16.33 -16.46
N MET A 209 7.52 -16.11 -17.18
CA MET A 209 7.65 -16.45 -18.58
C MET A 209 8.04 -17.95 -18.78
N ARG A 210 8.46 -18.63 -17.73
CA ARG A 210 8.86 -20.05 -17.78
C ARG A 210 7.64 -20.96 -17.91
N LYS A 211 7.79 -22.00 -18.72
CA LYS A 211 6.73 -22.98 -18.99
C LYS A 211 6.87 -24.27 -18.17
N ASP A 212 7.96 -24.39 -17.42
CA ASP A 212 8.28 -25.60 -16.64
C ASP A 212 7.54 -25.67 -15.29
N ALA A 213 6.98 -24.55 -14.85
CA ALA A 213 6.19 -24.48 -13.63
C ALA A 213 5.09 -23.40 -13.72
N ASN A 214 4.06 -23.54 -12.87
CA ASN A 214 3.02 -22.54 -12.71
C ASN A 214 3.49 -21.49 -11.69
N TYR A 215 4.20 -20.47 -12.16
CA TYR A 215 4.68 -19.37 -11.32
C TYR A 215 3.61 -18.29 -11.15
N VAL A 216 3.46 -17.80 -9.92
CA VAL A 216 2.55 -16.72 -9.54
C VAL A 216 3.38 -15.63 -8.86
N LEU A 217 3.30 -14.39 -9.34
CA LEU A 217 3.97 -13.26 -8.72
C LEU A 217 3.24 -12.85 -7.44
N ILE A 218 3.98 -12.58 -6.36
CA ILE A 218 3.48 -11.84 -5.21
C ILE A 218 3.99 -10.41 -5.34
N SER A 219 3.07 -9.49 -5.64
CA SER A 219 3.39 -8.07 -5.82
C SER A 219 2.33 -7.18 -5.18
N ASP A 220 2.78 -6.23 -4.39
CA ASP A 220 1.96 -5.21 -3.74
C ASP A 220 1.99 -3.87 -4.48
N GLU A 221 2.45 -3.84 -5.71
CA GLU A 221 2.39 -2.66 -6.57
C GLU A 221 1.25 -2.73 -7.59
N THR A 222 0.40 -1.71 -7.61
CA THR A 222 -0.72 -1.60 -8.57
C THR A 222 -0.24 -1.63 -10.02
N TYR A 223 0.95 -1.09 -10.30
CA TYR A 223 1.56 -1.11 -11.63
C TYR A 223 1.69 -2.53 -12.19
N TYR A 224 2.23 -3.44 -11.40
CA TYR A 224 2.46 -4.81 -11.87
C TYR A 224 1.18 -5.60 -12.06
N SER A 225 0.15 -5.35 -11.24
CA SER A 225 -1.17 -5.95 -11.45
C SER A 225 -1.80 -5.55 -12.80
N ARG A 226 -1.42 -4.37 -13.33
CA ARG A 226 -1.90 -3.89 -14.64
C ARG A 226 -1.11 -4.46 -15.82
N ILE A 227 0.22 -4.42 -15.75
CA ILE A 227 1.05 -4.92 -16.87
C ILE A 227 1.04 -6.43 -16.95
N THR A 228 0.76 -7.11 -15.86
CA THR A 228 0.65 -8.58 -15.82
C THR A 228 -0.77 -9.09 -16.05
N GLN A 229 -1.65 -8.33 -16.73
CA GLN A 229 -3.03 -8.80 -17.03
C GLN A 229 -3.08 -10.20 -17.66
N SER A 230 -2.00 -10.62 -18.32
CA SER A 230 -1.82 -11.96 -18.87
C SER A 230 -0.95 -12.90 -18.01
N LEU A 231 -0.35 -12.41 -16.93
CA LEU A 231 0.54 -13.17 -16.07
C LEU A 231 -0.07 -13.27 -14.65
N PRO A 232 0.00 -14.43 -14.00
CA PRO A 232 -0.61 -14.63 -12.70
C PRO A 232 0.14 -13.82 -11.62
N ALA A 233 -0.57 -12.88 -10.98
CA ALA A 233 -0.06 -12.09 -9.86
C ALA A 233 -1.12 -11.95 -8.76
N ILE A 234 -0.68 -12.06 -7.51
CA ILE A 234 -1.50 -11.84 -6.31
C ILE A 234 -0.80 -10.85 -5.37
N SER A 235 -1.56 -10.18 -4.51
CA SER A 235 -0.98 -9.36 -3.44
C SER A 235 -0.48 -10.20 -2.26
N SER A 236 0.38 -9.63 -1.42
CA SER A 236 0.77 -10.23 -0.14
C SER A 236 -0.45 -10.50 0.74
N GLU A 237 -1.47 -9.64 0.68
CA GLU A 237 -2.73 -9.84 1.40
C GLU A 237 -3.41 -11.16 1.00
N ILE A 238 -3.55 -11.42 -0.29
CA ILE A 238 -4.13 -12.67 -0.79
C ILE A 238 -3.25 -13.86 -0.44
N PHE A 239 -1.93 -13.72 -0.57
CA PHE A 239 -1.00 -14.78 -0.21
C PHE A 239 -1.14 -15.18 1.28
N VAL A 240 -1.17 -14.21 2.18
CA VAL A 240 -1.36 -14.48 3.63
C VAL A 240 -2.74 -15.09 3.88
N LYS A 241 -3.79 -14.58 3.24
CA LYS A 241 -5.16 -15.10 3.38
C LYS A 241 -5.26 -16.58 2.97
N LEU A 242 -4.65 -16.95 1.83
CA LEU A 242 -4.73 -18.31 1.30
C LEU A 242 -3.94 -19.34 2.12
N PHE A 243 -2.76 -18.95 2.59
CA PHE A 243 -1.83 -19.92 3.16
C PHE A 243 -1.60 -19.76 4.66
N ASN A 244 -2.04 -18.64 5.27
CA ASN A 244 -1.89 -18.35 6.70
C ASN A 244 -3.12 -17.61 7.24
N GLU A 245 -4.31 -18.18 7.07
CA GLU A 245 -5.57 -17.54 7.43
C GLU A 245 -5.59 -17.04 8.88
N ASP A 246 -4.99 -17.80 9.81
CA ASP A 246 -4.87 -17.42 11.22
C ASP A 246 -4.13 -16.10 11.44
N SER A 247 -3.21 -15.74 10.53
CA SER A 247 -2.43 -14.50 10.57
C SER A 247 -3.06 -13.36 9.75
N TYR A 248 -4.11 -13.64 8.98
CA TYR A 248 -4.65 -12.68 8.00
C TYR A 248 -5.14 -11.39 8.66
N LYS A 249 -5.93 -11.50 9.74
CA LYS A 249 -6.43 -10.32 10.46
C LYS A 249 -5.29 -9.48 11.05
N ALA A 250 -4.28 -10.13 11.61
CA ALA A 250 -3.10 -9.45 12.14
C ALA A 250 -2.30 -8.76 11.03
N PHE A 251 -2.24 -9.35 9.84
CA PHE A 251 -1.59 -8.75 8.68
C PHE A 251 -2.32 -7.48 8.21
N LEU A 252 -3.65 -7.49 8.12
CA LEU A 252 -4.42 -6.30 7.78
C LEU A 252 -4.22 -5.16 8.80
N ASN A 253 -4.22 -5.49 10.09
CA ASN A 253 -3.94 -4.49 11.13
C ASN A 253 -2.52 -3.92 10.98
N PHE A 254 -1.54 -4.77 10.69
CA PHE A 254 -0.16 -4.34 10.43
C PHE A 254 -0.07 -3.38 9.24
N MET A 255 -0.73 -3.71 8.12
CA MET A 255 -0.74 -2.83 6.94
C MET A 255 -1.37 -1.47 7.26
N PHE A 256 -2.47 -1.46 7.99
CA PHE A 256 -3.10 -0.21 8.42
C PHE A 256 -2.20 0.60 9.36
N GLU A 257 -1.55 -0.03 10.33
CA GLU A 257 -0.59 0.64 11.23
C GLU A 257 0.60 1.25 10.48
N CYS A 258 1.02 0.63 9.37
CA CYS A 258 2.09 1.12 8.49
C CYS A 258 1.61 2.16 7.47
N HIS A 259 0.37 2.64 7.55
CA HIS A 259 -0.21 3.62 6.61
C HIS A 259 -0.23 3.15 5.14
N ILE A 260 -0.34 1.85 4.90
CA ILE A 260 -0.42 1.30 3.55
C ILE A 260 -1.84 1.44 3.01
N CYS A 261 -1.99 2.15 1.90
CA CYS A 261 -3.27 2.40 1.25
C CYS A 261 -3.71 1.22 0.37
N GLY A 262 -5.02 0.97 0.30
CA GLY A 262 -5.60 -0.02 -0.61
C GLY A 262 -5.71 -1.44 -0.04
N ALA A 263 -5.15 -1.71 1.14
CA ALA A 263 -5.38 -2.96 1.86
C ALA A 263 -6.84 -3.08 2.34
N SER A 264 -7.31 -4.30 2.52
CA SER A 264 -8.62 -4.53 3.14
C SER A 264 -8.63 -4.09 4.60
N LEU A 265 -9.77 -3.59 5.06
CA LEU A 265 -9.94 -3.19 6.44
C LEU A 265 -10.69 -4.27 7.23
N THR A 266 -10.36 -4.38 8.51
CA THR A 266 -11.15 -5.19 9.46
C THR A 266 -12.25 -4.34 10.10
N GLU A 267 -13.33 -4.99 10.55
CA GLU A 267 -14.35 -4.34 11.39
C GLU A 267 -13.71 -3.61 12.58
N GLN A 268 -12.74 -4.26 13.23
CA GLN A 268 -12.09 -3.71 14.43
C GLN A 268 -11.36 -2.39 14.17
N ILE A 269 -10.65 -2.27 13.03
CA ILE A 269 -9.99 -1.01 12.64
C ILE A 269 -11.01 0.11 12.53
N ILE A 270 -12.14 -0.14 11.86
CA ILE A 270 -13.20 0.87 11.65
C ILE A 270 -13.81 1.27 12.98
N VAL A 271 -14.11 0.30 13.85
CA VAL A 271 -14.69 0.55 15.18
C VAL A 271 -13.75 1.36 16.07
N ASP A 272 -12.47 1.01 16.09
CA ASP A 272 -11.47 1.67 16.94
C ASP A 272 -11.24 3.12 16.50
N GLU A 273 -11.10 3.37 15.19
CA GLU A 273 -10.93 4.72 14.67
C GLU A 273 -12.19 5.58 14.82
N TYR A 274 -13.39 4.99 14.69
CA TYR A 274 -14.64 5.67 15.00
C TYR A 274 -14.74 6.07 16.49
N LYS A 275 -14.39 5.17 17.41
CA LYS A 275 -14.42 5.47 18.86
C LYS A 275 -13.46 6.61 19.22
N LYS A 276 -12.29 6.68 18.59
CA LYS A 276 -11.36 7.82 18.74
C LYS A 276 -11.94 9.12 18.19
N LEU A 277 -12.56 9.08 16.99
CA LEU A 277 -13.23 10.22 16.37
C LEU A 277 -14.34 10.75 17.26
N GLU A 278 -15.21 9.87 17.77
CA GLU A 278 -16.32 10.23 18.67
C GLU A 278 -15.84 10.86 19.97
N ALA A 279 -14.72 10.36 20.51
CA ALA A 279 -14.10 10.92 21.71
C ALA A 279 -13.39 12.27 21.47
N GLY A 280 -13.34 12.77 20.24
CA GLY A 280 -12.60 13.98 19.86
C GLY A 280 -11.08 13.83 20.00
N GLY A 281 -10.57 12.59 20.03
CA GLY A 281 -9.16 12.28 20.09
C GLY A 281 -8.48 12.25 18.72
N GLU A 282 -7.15 12.09 18.72
CA GLU A 282 -6.39 11.84 17.51
C GLU A 282 -6.83 10.52 16.88
N ASN A 283 -7.29 10.59 15.62
CA ASN A 283 -7.82 9.45 14.91
C ASN A 283 -7.37 9.45 13.44
N ARG A 284 -7.50 8.29 12.80
CA ARG A 284 -7.13 8.07 11.40
C ARG A 284 -8.38 7.74 10.56
N PHE A 285 -9.53 8.26 10.92
CA PHE A 285 -10.80 7.95 10.26
C PHE A 285 -10.81 8.38 8.78
N THR A 286 -10.10 9.44 8.43
CA THR A 286 -9.90 9.86 7.02
C THR A 286 -9.14 8.79 6.22
N GLU A 287 -8.13 8.15 6.81
CA GLU A 287 -7.40 7.06 6.15
C GLU A 287 -8.29 5.82 5.95
N VAL A 288 -9.18 5.54 6.90
CA VAL A 288 -10.21 4.50 6.75
C VAL A 288 -11.08 4.79 5.53
N ILE A 289 -11.58 6.03 5.39
CA ILE A 289 -12.38 6.46 4.24
C ILE A 289 -11.61 6.28 2.93
N ASP A 290 -10.35 6.71 2.86
CA ASP A 290 -9.53 6.63 1.65
C ASP A 290 -9.18 5.18 1.28
N SER A 291 -8.96 4.32 2.27
CA SER A 291 -8.77 2.88 2.04
C SER A 291 -10.02 2.23 1.48
N ILE A 292 -11.21 2.59 1.98
CA ILE A 292 -12.49 2.09 1.48
C ILE A 292 -12.74 2.52 0.04
N LYS A 293 -12.50 3.80 -0.29
CA LYS A 293 -12.58 4.29 -1.69
C LYS A 293 -11.68 3.51 -2.64
N SER A 294 -10.61 2.97 -2.12
CA SER A 294 -9.63 2.22 -2.89
C SER A 294 -9.86 0.70 -2.89
N ASN A 295 -10.76 0.17 -2.04
CA ASN A 295 -10.96 -1.28 -1.89
C ASN A 295 -12.42 -1.66 -1.59
N PRO A 296 -13.16 -2.14 -2.61
CA PRO A 296 -14.57 -2.49 -2.45
C PRO A 296 -14.84 -3.66 -1.49
N ILE A 297 -13.85 -4.50 -1.21
CA ILE A 297 -13.99 -5.64 -0.26
C ILE A 297 -14.28 -5.12 1.15
N SER A 298 -13.84 -3.90 1.45
CA SER A 298 -14.10 -3.27 2.76
C SER A 298 -15.57 -3.02 3.06
N PHE A 299 -16.47 -3.11 2.08
CA PHE A 299 -17.92 -2.93 2.29
C PHE A 299 -18.46 -3.83 3.40
N GLN A 300 -18.07 -5.11 3.43
CA GLN A 300 -18.53 -6.03 4.47
C GLN A 300 -18.03 -5.62 5.86
N ALA A 301 -16.79 -5.13 5.97
CA ALA A 301 -16.25 -4.64 7.23
C ALA A 301 -16.98 -3.37 7.69
N VAL A 302 -17.30 -2.44 6.77
CA VAL A 302 -18.13 -1.25 7.06
C VAL A 302 -19.51 -1.63 7.57
N LEU A 303 -20.16 -2.58 6.91
CA LEU A 303 -21.48 -3.06 7.32
C LEU A 303 -21.44 -3.69 8.71
N SER A 304 -20.48 -4.57 8.99
CA SER A 304 -20.32 -5.21 10.29
C SER A 304 -20.02 -4.19 11.39
N ALA A 305 -19.09 -3.27 11.15
CA ALA A 305 -18.73 -2.21 12.10
C ALA A 305 -19.92 -1.29 12.42
N SER A 306 -20.71 -0.91 11.40
CA SER A 306 -21.87 -0.06 11.57
C SER A 306 -22.97 -0.75 12.39
N ILE A 307 -23.23 -2.04 12.14
CA ILE A 307 -24.20 -2.83 12.92
C ILE A 307 -23.73 -2.97 14.38
N SER A 308 -22.46 -3.30 14.58
CA SER A 308 -21.87 -3.45 15.91
C SER A 308 -22.05 -2.19 16.74
N LEU A 309 -21.61 -1.04 16.23
CA LEU A 309 -21.70 0.24 16.93
C LEU A 309 -23.15 0.73 17.12
N ALA A 310 -24.00 0.61 16.11
CA ALA A 310 -25.40 0.99 16.22
C ALA A 310 -26.19 0.11 17.21
N SER A 311 -25.74 -1.12 17.45
CA SER A 311 -26.31 -2.00 18.47
C SER A 311 -25.91 -1.63 19.89
N GLU A 312 -24.70 -1.08 20.06
CA GLU A 312 -24.16 -0.68 21.36
C GLU A 312 -24.68 0.67 21.83
N LYS A 313 -24.90 1.62 20.92
CA LYS A 313 -25.14 3.03 21.21
C LYS A 313 -26.47 3.54 20.63
N GLU A 314 -26.97 4.63 21.21
CA GLU A 314 -27.98 5.43 20.56
C GLU A 314 -27.38 6.28 19.44
N ASP A 315 -28.17 6.58 18.40
CA ASP A 315 -27.73 7.43 17.29
C ASP A 315 -27.38 8.85 17.76
N THR A 316 -26.11 9.18 17.82
CA THR A 316 -25.62 10.50 18.23
C THR A 316 -25.56 11.51 17.09
N GLY A 317 -26.02 11.19 15.89
CA GLY A 317 -25.83 11.99 14.68
C GLY A 317 -24.37 11.90 14.12
N ILE A 318 -23.37 11.79 14.99
CA ILE A 318 -21.97 11.56 14.60
C ILE A 318 -21.86 10.19 13.92
N LEU A 319 -22.47 9.16 14.52
CA LEU A 319 -22.53 7.82 13.97
C LEU A 319 -23.15 7.82 12.56
N THR A 320 -24.35 8.41 12.43
CA THR A 320 -25.04 8.49 11.15
C THR A 320 -24.20 9.19 10.09
N ASN A 321 -23.54 10.30 10.40
CA ASN A 321 -22.72 11.04 9.44
C ASN A 321 -21.48 10.23 9.03
N ALA A 322 -20.69 9.74 10.00
CA ALA A 322 -19.48 8.97 9.76
C ALA A 322 -19.76 7.73 8.90
N PHE A 323 -20.78 6.95 9.24
CA PHE A 323 -21.11 5.76 8.47
C PHE A 323 -21.80 6.06 7.14
N THR A 324 -22.51 7.17 7.00
CA THR A 324 -22.97 7.63 5.68
C THR A 324 -21.79 7.88 4.75
N ASP A 325 -20.74 8.54 5.23
CA ASP A 325 -19.53 8.83 4.44
C ASP A 325 -18.74 7.55 4.08
N LEU A 326 -18.69 6.58 5.01
CA LEU A 326 -18.09 5.26 4.74
C LEU A 326 -18.88 4.47 3.68
N PHE A 327 -20.20 4.44 3.77
CA PHE A 327 -21.04 3.76 2.75
C PHE A 327 -20.98 4.48 1.41
N GLU A 328 -21.02 5.83 1.39
CA GLU A 328 -20.81 6.61 0.18
C GLU A 328 -19.48 6.24 -0.50
N SER A 329 -18.40 6.18 0.27
CA SER A 329 -17.07 5.80 -0.22
C SER A 329 -17.04 4.37 -0.75
N SER A 330 -17.74 3.43 -0.10
CA SER A 330 -17.86 2.04 -0.55
C SER A 330 -18.66 1.93 -1.87
N PHE A 331 -19.63 2.80 -2.08
CA PHE A 331 -20.52 2.77 -3.24
C PHE A 331 -19.92 3.46 -4.48
N VAL A 332 -18.92 4.33 -4.33
CA VAL A 332 -18.24 5.01 -5.46
C VAL A 332 -17.71 4.01 -6.49
N ILE A 333 -17.32 2.82 -6.04
CA ILE A 333 -16.73 1.77 -6.88
C ILE A 333 -17.82 0.84 -7.45
N LEU A 334 -19.00 0.83 -6.82
CA LEU A 334 -20.10 0.00 -7.27
C LEU A 334 -20.87 0.69 -8.39
N ASP A 335 -21.16 -0.05 -9.45
CA ASP A 335 -21.96 0.46 -10.57
C ASP A 335 -23.38 0.85 -10.08
N HIS A 336 -24.01 1.82 -10.74
CA HIS A 336 -25.41 2.18 -10.53
C HIS A 336 -26.36 0.98 -10.64
N GLU A 337 -26.01 -0.04 -11.42
CA GLU A 337 -26.76 -1.29 -11.53
C GLU A 337 -26.78 -2.09 -10.20
N PHE A 338 -25.78 -1.90 -9.34
CA PHE A 338 -25.81 -2.51 -7.99
C PHE A 338 -27.06 -2.14 -7.21
N PHE A 339 -27.50 -0.87 -7.28
CA PHE A 339 -28.70 -0.40 -6.58
C PHE A 339 -30.02 -0.96 -7.14
N LYS A 340 -29.97 -1.67 -8.28
CA LYS A 340 -31.08 -2.41 -8.88
C LYS A 340 -30.95 -3.92 -8.66
N SER A 341 -29.82 -4.37 -8.14
CA SER A 341 -29.51 -5.79 -7.97
C SER A 341 -30.34 -6.46 -6.87
N GLN A 342 -30.38 -7.78 -6.90
CA GLN A 342 -31.00 -8.60 -5.86
C GLN A 342 -30.24 -8.46 -4.53
N GLU A 343 -28.91 -8.28 -4.58
CA GLU A 343 -28.06 -8.07 -3.41
C GLU A 343 -28.46 -6.80 -2.65
N TRP A 344 -28.72 -5.71 -3.37
CA TRP A 344 -29.21 -4.47 -2.77
C TRP A 344 -30.58 -4.67 -2.11
N GLN A 345 -31.49 -5.34 -2.80
CA GLN A 345 -32.82 -5.62 -2.26
C GLN A 345 -32.74 -6.46 -0.99
N ASN A 346 -31.91 -7.51 -1.03
CA ASN A 346 -31.69 -8.38 0.13
C ASN A 346 -31.09 -7.61 1.31
N LEU A 347 -30.12 -6.70 1.07
CA LEU A 347 -29.53 -5.85 2.09
C LEU A 347 -30.61 -4.98 2.77
N ILE A 348 -31.41 -4.27 1.97
CA ILE A 348 -32.47 -3.41 2.51
C ILE A 348 -33.54 -4.19 3.29
N ILE A 349 -33.92 -5.38 2.78
CA ILE A 349 -34.84 -6.28 3.49
C ILE A 349 -34.22 -6.70 4.83
N THR A 350 -32.96 -7.12 4.82
CA THR A 350 -32.26 -7.54 6.05
C THR A 350 -32.23 -6.41 7.09
N LEU A 351 -31.87 -5.20 6.66
CA LEU A 351 -31.82 -4.03 7.53
C LEU A 351 -33.21 -3.51 7.95
N SER A 352 -34.28 -4.09 7.42
CA SER A 352 -35.67 -3.78 7.81
C SER A 352 -36.21 -4.68 8.94
N PHE A 353 -35.46 -5.73 9.32
CA PHE A 353 -35.84 -6.52 10.50
C PHE A 353 -35.73 -5.70 11.79
N PRO A 354 -36.59 -5.95 12.78
CA PRO A 354 -36.63 -5.21 14.06
C PRO A 354 -35.47 -5.64 14.98
N ILE A 355 -34.24 -5.51 14.49
CA ILE A 355 -33.01 -5.78 15.23
C ILE A 355 -32.41 -4.44 15.62
N LYS A 356 -31.96 -4.32 16.87
CA LYS A 356 -31.38 -3.10 17.41
C LYS A 356 -30.22 -2.62 16.51
N GLY A 357 -30.26 -1.36 16.12
CA GLY A 357 -29.24 -0.71 15.29
C GLY A 357 -29.44 -0.84 13.78
N TYR A 358 -30.28 -1.76 13.31
CA TYR A 358 -30.53 -1.94 11.86
C TYR A 358 -31.19 -0.74 11.20
N ASP A 359 -32.08 -0.05 11.93
CA ASP A 359 -32.74 1.18 11.49
C ASP A 359 -31.72 2.33 11.25
N VAL A 360 -30.73 2.46 12.14
CA VAL A 360 -29.64 3.43 11.99
C VAL A 360 -28.77 3.10 10.77
N VAL A 361 -28.35 1.84 10.63
CA VAL A 361 -27.53 1.38 9.50
C VAL A 361 -28.29 1.56 8.18
N LYS A 362 -29.58 1.21 8.15
CA LYS A 362 -30.44 1.41 6.97
C LYS A 362 -30.48 2.87 6.57
N LYS A 363 -30.65 3.79 7.53
CA LYS A 363 -30.63 5.23 7.30
C LYS A 363 -29.30 5.70 6.70
N CYS A 364 -28.15 5.19 7.20
CA CYS A 364 -26.83 5.50 6.64
C CYS A 364 -26.69 5.06 5.18
N VAL A 365 -27.07 3.82 4.90
CA VAL A 365 -27.02 3.20 3.57
C VAL A 365 -27.92 3.97 2.57
N GLU A 366 -29.15 4.34 2.97
CA GLU A 366 -30.08 5.11 2.14
C GLU A 366 -29.62 6.55 1.93
N ASN A 367 -28.97 7.17 2.93
CA ASN A 367 -28.39 8.50 2.82
C ASN A 367 -27.21 8.50 1.83
N ALA A 368 -26.30 7.53 1.95
CA ALA A 368 -25.18 7.36 1.05
C ALA A 368 -25.64 7.19 -0.41
N LYS A 369 -26.64 6.31 -0.63
CA LYS A 369 -27.25 6.16 -1.96
C LYS A 369 -27.82 7.47 -2.51
N ARG A 370 -28.53 8.25 -1.69
CA ARG A 370 -29.09 9.54 -2.11
C ARG A 370 -28.01 10.54 -2.51
N LYS A 371 -26.91 10.63 -1.75
CA LYS A 371 -25.78 11.51 -2.09
C LYS A 371 -25.14 11.15 -3.43
N LEU A 372 -25.01 9.87 -3.75
CA LEU A 372 -24.41 9.40 -4.99
C LEU A 372 -25.32 9.59 -6.23
N LEU A 373 -26.63 9.61 -6.03
CA LEU A 373 -27.60 9.74 -7.12
C LEU A 373 -28.06 11.19 -7.34
N SER A 374 -27.66 12.13 -6.47
CA SER A 374 -27.91 13.57 -6.61
C SER A 374 -26.85 14.26 -7.44
#